data_994f04d1b932b5bda418e1fa00dec507
#
_entry.id   994f04d1b932b5bda418e1fa00dec507
#
_cell.length_a   1.000
_cell.length_b   1.000
_cell.length_c   1.000
_cell.angle_alpha   90.00
_cell.angle_beta   90.00
_cell.angle_gamma   90.00
#
_symmetry.space_group_name_H-M   'P 1'
#
loop_
_entity.id
_entity.type
_entity.pdbx_description
1 polymer ?
#
loop_
_entity_poly.entity_id
_entity_poly.type
_entity_poly.pdbx_seq_one_letter_code
_entity_poly.pdbx_strand_id
1 'polypeptide(L)'
;KRLTNCLLTIPARHRLLKHILLERQKGLLSLETVNKLSVESWHHYFGDASVGEDRYVWAYKTHFYRTQPVFYDWQYTFGFLLSQVLADQFELHGSSASGANLKSVWIDSATLPANDFAAKHLHADLASQAFWLRAVDRALLPVKRLENKPDYFSS
;
A
#
# COMPACT_ATOMS: atom_id res chain seq x y z
N LYS A 1 11.86 3.39 4.25
CA LYS A 1 11.21 2.30 5.03
C LYS A 1 9.69 2.28 4.87
N ARG A 2 8.96 3.40 5.08
CA ARG A 2 7.48 3.44 4.93
C ARG A 2 7.04 3.18 3.49
N LEU A 3 7.69 3.82 2.51
CA LEU A 3 7.43 3.66 1.09
C LEU A 3 7.55 2.18 0.67
N THR A 4 8.71 1.56 0.94
CA THR A 4 8.97 0.14 0.66
C THR A 4 7.93 -0.76 1.31
N ASN A 5 7.59 -0.50 2.58
CA ASN A 5 6.59 -1.31 3.27
C ASN A 5 5.21 -1.21 2.62
N CYS A 6 4.74 0.01 2.32
CA CYS A 6 3.39 0.22 1.80
C CYS A 6 3.24 -0.13 0.31
N LEU A 7 4.28 0.05 -0.51
CA LEU A 7 4.20 -0.19 -1.95
C LEU A 7 4.73 -1.55 -2.41
N LEU A 8 5.55 -2.22 -1.60
CA LEU A 8 6.14 -3.52 -1.96
C LEU A 8 5.76 -4.62 -0.97
N THR A 9 6.13 -4.47 0.32
CA THR A 9 5.98 -5.54 1.32
C THR A 9 4.51 -5.90 1.59
N ILE A 10 3.64 -4.91 1.80
CA ILE A 10 2.22 -5.15 2.06
C ILE A 10 1.51 -5.72 0.84
N PRO A 11 1.68 -5.17 -0.37
CA PRO A 11 1.11 -5.77 -1.58
C PRO A 11 1.60 -7.20 -1.84
N ALA A 12 2.88 -7.50 -1.58
CA ALA A 12 3.40 -8.86 -1.71
C ALA A 12 2.69 -9.85 -0.76
N ARG A 13 2.48 -9.47 0.50
CA ARG A 13 1.73 -10.29 1.46
C ARG A 13 0.26 -10.44 1.08
N HIS A 14 -0.37 -9.37 0.62
CA HIS A 14 -1.76 -9.42 0.16
C HIS A 14 -1.92 -10.37 -1.03
N ARG A 15 -0.99 -10.30 -1.99
CA ARG A 15 -0.93 -11.23 -3.12
C ARG A 15 -0.78 -12.67 -2.64
N LEU A 16 0.15 -12.94 -1.73
CA LEU A 16 0.36 -14.26 -1.15
C LEU A 16 -0.93 -14.80 -0.51
N LEU A 17 -1.56 -14.01 0.36
CA LEU A 17 -2.80 -14.41 1.05
C LEU A 17 -3.91 -14.72 0.03
N LYS A 18 -4.08 -13.86 -0.98
CA LYS A 18 -5.05 -14.08 -2.05
C LYS A 18 -4.79 -15.41 -2.79
N HIS A 19 -3.54 -15.69 -3.15
CA HIS A 19 -3.17 -16.92 -3.85
C HIS A 19 -3.38 -18.16 -2.96
N ILE A 20 -2.99 -18.10 -1.68
CA ILE A 20 -3.26 -19.17 -0.72
C ILE A 20 -4.76 -19.48 -0.67
N LEU A 21 -5.61 -18.46 -0.55
CA LEU A 21 -7.07 -18.66 -0.48
C LEU A 21 -7.64 -19.25 -1.77
N LEU A 22 -7.17 -18.81 -2.93
CA LEU A 22 -7.61 -19.35 -4.23
C LEU A 22 -7.19 -20.82 -4.41
N GLU A 23 -5.92 -21.14 -4.12
CA GLU A 23 -5.43 -22.51 -4.23
C GLU A 23 -6.07 -23.43 -3.18
N ARG A 24 -6.35 -22.91 -1.98
CA ARG A 24 -7.00 -23.67 -0.92
C ARG A 24 -8.42 -24.11 -1.26
N GLN A 25 -9.12 -23.39 -2.15
CA GLN A 25 -10.43 -23.79 -2.68
C GLN A 25 -10.34 -25.10 -3.51
N LYS A 26 -9.18 -25.41 -4.07
CA LYS A 26 -8.94 -26.62 -4.87
C LYS A 26 -8.56 -27.83 -4.01
N GLY A 27 -8.16 -27.63 -2.76
CA GLY A 27 -7.76 -28.68 -1.84
C GLY A 27 -6.77 -28.25 -0.77
N LEU A 28 -6.20 -29.23 -0.06
CA LEU A 28 -5.16 -28.99 0.95
C LEU A 28 -3.85 -28.56 0.27
N LEU A 29 -3.20 -27.56 0.83
CA LEU A 29 -1.92 -27.08 0.33
C LEU A 29 -0.77 -27.76 1.09
N SER A 30 0.25 -28.20 0.37
CA SER A 30 1.51 -28.63 0.96
C SER A 30 2.33 -27.43 1.41
N LEU A 31 3.26 -27.63 2.37
CA LEU A 31 4.22 -26.60 2.77
C LEU A 31 5.05 -26.09 1.59
N GLU A 32 5.42 -26.96 0.68
CA GLU A 32 6.16 -26.60 -0.52
C GLU A 32 5.38 -25.65 -1.40
N THR A 33 4.08 -25.91 -1.62
CA THR A 33 3.19 -25.05 -2.39
C THR A 33 3.09 -23.66 -1.74
N VAL A 34 2.89 -23.58 -0.43
CA VAL A 34 2.79 -22.29 0.27
C VAL A 34 4.10 -21.51 0.19
N ASN A 35 5.23 -22.18 0.37
CA ASN A 35 6.56 -21.59 0.23
C ASN A 35 6.81 -21.05 -1.19
N LYS A 36 6.42 -21.79 -2.21
CA LYS A 36 6.51 -21.36 -3.61
C LYS A 36 5.67 -20.11 -3.86
N LEU A 37 4.42 -20.11 -3.41
CA LEU A 37 3.54 -18.91 -3.51
C LEU A 37 4.11 -17.70 -2.79
N SER A 38 4.80 -17.91 -1.65
CA SER A 38 5.48 -16.84 -0.91
C SER A 38 6.60 -16.22 -1.74
N VAL A 39 7.49 -17.05 -2.26
CA VAL A 39 8.62 -16.63 -3.12
C VAL A 39 8.12 -15.89 -4.36
N GLU A 40 7.15 -16.47 -5.08
CA GLU A 40 6.56 -15.85 -6.28
C GLU A 40 5.88 -14.49 -5.98
N SER A 41 5.18 -14.39 -4.85
CA SER A 41 4.54 -13.15 -4.45
C SER A 41 5.56 -12.07 -4.08
N TRP A 42 6.66 -12.46 -3.44
CA TRP A 42 7.76 -11.57 -3.10
C TRP A 42 8.49 -11.09 -4.35
N HIS A 43 8.90 -12.01 -5.22
CA HIS A 43 9.59 -11.72 -6.46
C HIS A 43 8.78 -10.80 -7.40
N HIS A 44 7.45 -10.97 -7.42
CA HIS A 44 6.57 -10.11 -8.23
C HIS A 44 6.69 -8.62 -7.90
N TYR A 45 6.93 -8.24 -6.63
CA TYR A 45 7.02 -6.85 -6.20
C TYR A 45 8.44 -6.34 -6.05
N PHE A 46 9.38 -7.20 -5.72
CA PHE A 46 10.75 -6.81 -5.45
C PHE A 46 11.69 -7.10 -6.63
N GLY A 47 11.29 -7.97 -7.56
CA GLY A 47 12.17 -8.41 -8.66
C GLY A 47 13.51 -8.92 -8.12
N ASP A 48 14.55 -8.60 -8.84
CA ASP A 48 15.94 -8.99 -8.49
C ASP A 48 16.59 -8.07 -7.44
N ALA A 49 15.88 -7.00 -7.01
CA ALA A 49 16.40 -6.07 -6.00
C ALA A 49 16.34 -6.64 -4.57
N SER A 50 15.71 -7.81 -4.37
CA SER A 50 15.60 -8.43 -3.05
C SER A 50 16.79 -9.35 -2.77
N VAL A 51 17.56 -9.01 -1.75
CA VAL A 51 18.57 -9.89 -1.18
C VAL A 51 17.89 -10.79 -0.14
N GLY A 52 17.31 -11.89 -0.60
CA GLY A 52 16.62 -12.87 0.24
C GLY A 52 15.10 -12.74 0.24
N GLU A 53 14.47 -13.78 -0.25
CA GLU A 53 13.02 -13.94 -0.29
C GLU A 53 12.51 -14.42 1.06
N ASP A 54 11.46 -13.80 1.58
CA ASP A 54 10.84 -14.24 2.83
C ASP A 54 9.89 -15.42 2.56
N ARG A 55 10.50 -16.59 2.32
CA ARG A 55 9.80 -17.85 2.05
C ARG A 55 8.79 -18.22 3.13
N TYR A 56 9.08 -17.87 4.38
CA TYR A 56 8.32 -18.28 5.57
C TYR A 56 7.50 -17.16 6.20
N VAL A 57 7.28 -16.05 5.51
CA VAL A 57 6.50 -14.91 6.04
C VAL A 57 5.13 -15.35 6.58
N TRP A 58 4.50 -16.30 5.94
CA TRP A 58 3.22 -16.87 6.33
C TRP A 58 3.27 -17.58 7.69
N ALA A 59 4.42 -18.17 8.08
CA ALA A 59 4.56 -18.94 9.30
C ALA A 59 4.65 -18.11 10.58
N TYR A 60 5.13 -16.87 10.50
CA TYR A 60 5.36 -16.03 11.70
C TYR A 60 4.58 -14.72 11.72
N LYS A 61 4.04 -14.26 10.59
CA LYS A 61 3.26 -13.02 10.55
C LYS A 61 1.84 -13.26 11.02
N THR A 62 1.46 -12.62 12.12
CA THR A 62 0.12 -12.72 12.72
C THR A 62 -1.02 -12.37 11.76
N HIS A 63 -0.75 -11.58 10.73
CA HIS A 63 -1.73 -11.19 9.71
C HIS A 63 -2.32 -12.37 8.94
N PHE A 64 -1.57 -13.46 8.78
CA PHE A 64 -2.06 -14.69 8.12
C PHE A 64 -2.95 -15.54 9.03
N TYR A 65 -2.94 -15.29 10.33
CA TYR A 65 -3.69 -16.05 11.34
C TYR A 65 -4.89 -15.30 11.91
N ARG A 66 -5.07 -14.04 11.52
CA ARG A 66 -6.24 -13.27 11.95
C ARG A 66 -7.45 -13.65 11.11
N THR A 67 -8.52 -14.03 11.80
CA THR A 67 -9.81 -14.34 11.19
C THR A 67 -10.69 -13.09 11.06
N GLN A 68 -10.42 -12.04 11.85
CA GLN A 68 -11.11 -10.75 11.79
C GLN A 68 -10.15 -9.61 12.18
N PRO A 69 -10.07 -8.54 11.35
CA PRO A 69 -10.50 -8.49 9.95
C PRO A 69 -9.58 -9.31 9.03
N VAL A 70 -10.17 -9.97 8.04
CA VAL A 70 -9.43 -10.67 6.99
C VAL A 70 -8.72 -9.64 6.11
N PHE A 71 -7.54 -9.96 5.56
CA PHE A 71 -6.73 -9.07 4.74
C PHE A 71 -6.30 -7.77 5.45
N TYR A 72 -5.99 -7.85 6.72
CA TYR A 72 -5.69 -6.71 7.58
C TYR A 72 -4.59 -5.76 7.06
N ASP A 73 -3.65 -6.26 6.26
CA ASP A 73 -2.49 -5.48 5.78
C ASP A 73 -2.83 -4.39 4.78
N TRP A 74 -3.83 -4.58 3.89
CA TRP A 74 -4.13 -3.65 2.81
C TRP A 74 -4.47 -2.23 3.27
N GLN A 75 -5.02 -2.08 4.45
CA GLN A 75 -5.44 -0.80 5.05
C GLN A 75 -4.27 0.18 5.19
N TYR A 76 -3.06 -0.33 5.44
CA TYR A 76 -1.87 0.52 5.56
C TYR A 76 -1.44 1.10 4.22
N THR A 77 -1.48 0.33 3.14
CA THR A 77 -1.22 0.80 1.79
C THR A 77 -2.30 1.79 1.35
N PHE A 78 -3.57 1.46 1.59
CA PHE A 78 -4.70 2.32 1.30
C PHE A 78 -4.57 3.68 1.99
N GLY A 79 -4.40 3.69 3.31
CA GLY A 79 -4.27 4.93 4.08
C GLY A 79 -3.01 5.73 3.70
N PHE A 80 -1.91 5.04 3.40
CA PHE A 80 -0.69 5.69 2.93
C PHE A 80 -0.92 6.41 1.60
N LEU A 81 -1.50 5.74 0.59
CA LEU A 81 -1.77 6.34 -0.71
C LEU A 81 -2.80 7.46 -0.63
N LEU A 82 -3.86 7.28 0.14
CA LEU A 82 -4.86 8.32 0.37
C LEU A 82 -4.23 9.57 0.99
N SER A 83 -3.31 9.39 1.95
CA SER A 83 -2.60 10.51 2.59
C SER A 83 -1.70 11.28 1.62
N GLN A 84 -1.14 10.61 0.58
CA GLN A 84 -0.34 11.29 -0.44
C GLN A 84 -1.21 12.24 -1.29
N VAL A 85 -2.41 11.82 -1.65
CA VAL A 85 -3.34 12.68 -2.42
C VAL A 85 -3.85 13.83 -1.55
N LEU A 86 -4.16 13.58 -0.28
CA LEU A 86 -4.52 14.64 0.66
C LEU A 86 -3.40 15.68 0.81
N ALA A 87 -2.16 15.24 0.99
CA ALA A 87 -1.02 16.14 1.09
C ALA A 87 -0.86 17.00 -0.17
N ASP A 88 -1.09 16.43 -1.35
CA ASP A 88 -1.05 17.15 -2.62
C ASP A 88 -2.11 18.26 -2.69
N GLN A 89 -3.33 18.00 -2.25
CA GLN A 89 -4.41 18.98 -2.17
C GLN A 89 -4.05 20.14 -1.21
N PHE A 90 -3.44 19.83 -0.06
CA PHE A 90 -3.02 20.87 0.89
C PHE A 90 -1.84 21.70 0.36
N GLU A 91 -0.90 21.10 -0.38
CA GLU A 91 0.19 21.84 -1.00
C GLU A 91 -0.30 22.78 -2.11
N LEU A 92 -1.29 22.36 -2.91
CA LEU A 92 -1.86 23.15 -4.01
C LEU A 92 -2.69 24.33 -3.54
N HIS A 93 -3.42 24.18 -2.44
CA HIS A 93 -4.37 25.21 -1.97
C HIS A 93 -3.82 26.13 -0.89
N GLY A 94 -2.57 25.93 -0.43
CA GLY A 94 -1.88 26.78 0.54
C GLY A 94 -2.38 26.68 1.97
N SER A 95 -1.58 27.16 2.92
CA SER A 95 -1.82 27.00 4.36
C SER A 95 -2.97 27.86 4.93
N SER A 96 -3.42 28.91 4.25
CA SER A 96 -4.49 29.79 4.75
C SER A 96 -5.91 29.21 4.62
N ALA A 97 -6.13 28.25 3.71
CA ALA A 97 -7.38 27.49 3.64
C ALA A 97 -7.38 26.25 4.58
N SER A 98 -6.23 25.94 5.19
CA SER A 98 -5.93 24.65 5.77
C SER A 98 -6.52 24.37 7.15
N GLY A 99 -6.67 25.35 8.02
CA GLY A 99 -7.00 25.07 9.42
C GLY A 99 -8.43 24.53 9.62
N ALA A 100 -9.42 25.16 8.99
CA ALA A 100 -10.81 24.72 9.05
C ALA A 100 -11.03 23.44 8.23
N ASN A 101 -10.36 23.31 7.07
CA ASN A 101 -10.39 22.11 6.24
C ASN A 101 -9.71 20.92 6.94
N LEU A 102 -8.58 21.12 7.62
CA LEU A 102 -7.88 20.04 8.33
C LEU A 102 -8.76 19.44 9.42
N LYS A 103 -9.44 20.27 10.20
CA LYS A 103 -10.37 19.81 11.25
C LYS A 103 -11.52 18.98 10.67
N SER A 104 -12.11 19.44 9.55
CA SER A 104 -13.16 18.70 8.85
C SER A 104 -12.63 17.36 8.32
N VAL A 105 -11.47 17.34 7.69
CA VAL A 105 -10.81 16.11 7.20
C VAL A 105 -10.61 15.11 8.34
N TRP A 106 -10.16 15.56 9.51
CA TRP A 106 -9.94 14.66 10.66
C TRP A 106 -11.24 14.08 11.20
N ILE A 107 -12.27 14.90 11.37
CA ILE A 107 -13.59 14.45 11.84
C ILE A 107 -14.18 13.45 10.84
N ASP A 108 -14.19 13.81 9.57
CA ASP A 108 -14.79 13.01 8.51
C ASP A 108 -14.03 11.71 8.25
N SER A 109 -12.71 11.69 8.42
CA SER A 109 -11.92 10.45 8.30
C SER A 109 -12.28 9.39 9.35
N ALA A 110 -12.83 9.82 10.48
CA ALA A 110 -13.28 8.91 11.54
C ALA A 110 -14.77 8.55 11.45
N THR A 111 -15.57 9.30 10.69
CA THR A 111 -17.03 9.20 10.71
C THR A 111 -17.66 8.83 9.36
N LEU A 112 -16.99 9.13 8.24
CA LEU A 112 -17.51 8.85 6.92
C LEU A 112 -16.98 7.51 6.35
N PRO A 113 -17.77 6.82 5.54
CA PRO A 113 -17.28 5.77 4.65
C PRO A 113 -16.19 6.32 3.72
N ALA A 114 -15.22 5.48 3.33
CA ALA A 114 -14.07 5.91 2.56
C ALA A 114 -14.44 6.60 1.23
N ASN A 115 -15.48 6.10 0.54
CA ASN A 115 -15.95 6.70 -0.72
C ASN A 115 -16.53 8.10 -0.51
N ASP A 116 -17.34 8.28 0.54
CA ASP A 116 -17.94 9.59 0.87
C ASP A 116 -16.88 10.59 1.29
N PHE A 117 -15.89 10.14 2.06
CA PHE A 117 -14.71 10.92 2.41
C PHE A 117 -13.95 11.39 1.16
N ALA A 118 -13.66 10.46 0.24
CA ALA A 118 -12.93 10.78 -0.99
C ALA A 118 -13.72 11.72 -1.91
N ALA A 119 -15.02 11.51 -2.05
CA ALA A 119 -15.89 12.39 -2.82
C ALA A 119 -15.89 13.80 -2.24
N LYS A 120 -16.02 13.94 -0.91
CA LYS A 120 -16.10 15.22 -0.21
C LYS A 120 -14.79 16.01 -0.22
N HIS A 121 -13.67 15.35 0.10
CA HIS A 121 -12.39 16.02 0.35
C HIS A 121 -11.39 15.95 -0.79
N LEU A 122 -11.54 14.98 -1.70
CA LEU A 122 -10.62 14.77 -2.81
C LEU A 122 -11.28 14.93 -4.18
N HIS A 123 -12.61 15.12 -4.22
CA HIS A 123 -13.41 15.15 -5.44
C HIS A 123 -13.10 13.95 -6.35
N ALA A 124 -12.96 12.76 -5.75
CA ALA A 124 -12.45 11.57 -6.39
C ALA A 124 -13.32 10.35 -6.14
N ASP A 125 -13.32 9.46 -7.13
CA ASP A 125 -13.89 8.12 -7.05
C ASP A 125 -12.77 7.12 -6.73
N LEU A 126 -12.89 6.41 -5.62
CA LEU A 126 -11.92 5.37 -5.22
C LEU A 126 -11.97 4.12 -6.10
N ALA A 127 -12.99 3.92 -6.92
CA ALA A 127 -13.00 2.88 -7.93
C ALA A 127 -12.13 3.22 -9.16
N SER A 128 -11.71 4.47 -9.30
CA SER A 128 -10.89 4.92 -10.42
C SER A 128 -9.44 4.46 -10.30
N GLN A 129 -8.98 3.67 -11.25
CA GLN A 129 -7.56 3.29 -11.36
C GLN A 129 -6.64 4.52 -11.50
N ALA A 130 -7.06 5.52 -12.26
CA ALA A 130 -6.29 6.74 -12.47
C ALA A 130 -6.04 7.51 -11.17
N PHE A 131 -6.98 7.47 -10.22
CA PHE A 131 -6.79 8.05 -8.88
C PHE A 131 -5.61 7.38 -8.16
N TRP A 132 -5.58 6.05 -8.13
CA TRP A 132 -4.52 5.30 -7.45
C TRP A 132 -3.16 5.41 -8.12
N LEU A 133 -3.11 5.47 -9.45
CA LEU A 133 -1.87 5.71 -10.18
C LEU A 133 -1.26 7.07 -9.82
N ARG A 134 -2.07 8.13 -9.75
CA ARG A 134 -1.60 9.45 -9.27
C ARG A 134 -1.08 9.40 -7.83
N ALA A 135 -1.77 8.67 -6.94
CA ALA A 135 -1.34 8.50 -5.57
C ALA A 135 0.04 7.80 -5.47
N VAL A 136 0.27 6.78 -6.30
CA VAL A 136 1.57 6.08 -6.40
C VAL A 136 2.64 7.02 -6.96
N ASP A 137 2.35 7.74 -8.03
CA ASP A 137 3.28 8.71 -8.62
C ASP A 137 3.72 9.78 -7.61
N ARG A 138 2.76 10.30 -6.83
CA ARG A 138 3.03 11.23 -5.75
C ARG A 138 3.93 10.61 -4.67
N ALA A 139 3.62 9.38 -4.25
CA ALA A 139 4.42 8.66 -3.26
C ALA A 139 5.86 8.42 -3.73
N LEU A 140 6.09 8.29 -5.04
CA LEU A 140 7.42 8.07 -5.64
C LEU A 140 8.24 9.35 -5.86
N LEU A 141 7.69 10.56 -5.67
CA LEU A 141 8.42 11.80 -5.86
C LEU A 141 9.75 11.88 -5.10
N PRO A 142 9.87 11.43 -3.84
CA PRO A 142 11.15 11.44 -3.15
C PRO A 142 12.21 10.54 -3.82
N VAL A 143 11.80 9.40 -4.39
CA VAL A 143 12.70 8.48 -5.11
C VAL A 143 13.16 9.13 -6.41
N LYS A 144 12.22 9.64 -7.22
CA LYS A 144 12.53 10.36 -8.46
C LYS A 144 13.49 11.55 -8.25
N ARG A 145 13.39 12.23 -7.10
CA ARG A 145 14.33 13.31 -6.73
C ARG A 145 15.72 12.80 -6.39
N LEU A 146 15.85 11.59 -5.84
CA LEU A 146 17.15 10.97 -5.56
C LEU A 146 17.82 10.48 -6.85
N GLU A 147 17.06 9.88 -7.77
CA GLU A 147 17.56 9.43 -9.08
C GLU A 147 18.14 10.58 -9.92
N ASN A 148 17.59 11.78 -9.78
CA ASN A 148 18.03 12.97 -10.49
C ASN A 148 19.23 13.70 -9.82
N LYS A 149 19.81 13.15 -8.74
CA LYS A 149 21.02 13.68 -8.09
C LYS A 149 22.22 12.81 -8.48
N PRO A 150 23.10 13.29 -9.39
CA PRO A 150 24.20 12.49 -9.96
C PRO A 150 25.25 12.05 -8.93
N ASP A 151 25.35 12.68 -7.76
CA ASP A 151 26.45 12.48 -6.82
C ASP A 151 26.21 11.39 -5.76
N TYR A 152 25.02 10.78 -5.69
CA TYR A 152 24.70 9.80 -4.65
C TYR A 152 25.12 8.35 -4.98
N PHE A 153 25.46 8.07 -6.24
CA PHE A 153 25.80 6.71 -6.72
C PHE A 153 27.21 6.62 -7.30
N SER A 154 28.03 7.64 -7.12
CA SER A 154 29.39 7.74 -7.70
C SER A 154 30.49 7.54 -6.64
N SER A 155 30.30 6.57 -5.75
CA SER A 155 31.37 6.17 -4.81
C SER A 155 31.48 4.66 -4.72
#